data_a5d0963156c531a974883f1f7ac773f4
#
_entry.id   a5d0963156c531a974883f1f7ac773f4
#
_cell.length_a   1.000
_cell.length_b   1.000
_cell.length_c   1.000
_cell.angle_alpha   90.00
_cell.angle_beta   90.00
_cell.angle_gamma   90.00
#
_symmetry.space_group_name_H-M   'P 1'
#
loop_
_entity.id
_entity.type
_entity.pdbx_description
1 polymer ?
#
loop_
_entity_poly.entity_id
_entity_poly.type
_entity_poly.pdbx_seq_one_letter_code
_entity_poly.pdbx_strand_id
1 'polypeptide(L)'
;AAAQEAVKYLSKGDVVGVGTGSTANYFIEELSKWGGAVGAIASSEATASRLKSCGIPVLDLNEVDEFGVYVDGADEINHKLEMIKGGGGALTREKIVAAAAQTFICIVDETKVVDVLGRFPLPVEVIPMAASYVLRTISELGGDPQIRKNFVTDNGNIILDVHGLSIVNAAEMEQTLNNVVGAVTNGLFANRPANIMVVGGKSGVQIARA
;
A
#
# COMPACT_ATOMS: atom_id res chain seq x y z
N ALA A 1 1.63 -17.16 -7.99
CA ALA A 1 3.05 -17.40 -7.61
C ALA A 1 3.46 -16.49 -6.44
N ALA A 2 3.56 -15.14 -6.59
CA ALA A 2 4.01 -14.27 -5.50
C ALA A 2 3.15 -14.37 -4.23
N ALA A 3 1.83 -14.43 -4.36
CA ALA A 3 0.91 -14.62 -3.24
C ALA A 3 1.15 -15.94 -2.48
N GLN A 4 1.40 -17.03 -3.20
CA GLN A 4 1.74 -18.34 -2.61
C GLN A 4 3.09 -18.31 -1.88
N GLU A 5 4.05 -17.57 -2.42
CA GLU A 5 5.34 -17.40 -1.77
C GLU A 5 5.21 -16.60 -0.47
N ALA A 6 4.38 -15.55 -0.46
CA ALA A 6 4.15 -14.73 0.73
C ALA A 6 3.56 -15.54 1.90
N VAL A 7 2.70 -16.52 1.64
CA VAL A 7 2.12 -17.39 2.70
C VAL A 7 3.19 -18.18 3.45
N LYS A 8 4.34 -18.48 2.83
CA LYS A 8 5.44 -19.23 3.49
C LYS A 8 6.12 -18.46 4.63
N TYR A 9 5.90 -17.16 4.72
CA TYR A 9 6.41 -16.31 5.79
C TYR A 9 5.51 -16.25 7.02
N LEU A 10 4.34 -16.91 6.96
CA LEU A 10 3.36 -16.93 8.02
C LEU A 10 3.52 -18.15 8.91
N SER A 11 3.19 -17.99 10.18
CA SER A 11 3.11 -19.05 11.18
C SER A 11 1.66 -19.32 11.59
N LYS A 12 1.37 -20.55 11.95
CA LYS A 12 0.02 -20.94 12.41
C LYS A 12 -0.34 -20.17 13.68
N GLY A 13 -1.49 -19.53 13.69
CA GLY A 13 -1.92 -18.67 14.80
C GLY A 13 -1.63 -17.18 14.59
N ASP A 14 -1.01 -16.80 13.47
CA ASP A 14 -0.74 -15.38 13.18
C ASP A 14 -2.02 -14.57 12.94
N VAL A 15 -1.98 -13.31 13.35
CA VAL A 15 -2.78 -12.22 12.80
C VAL A 15 -2.01 -11.62 11.62
N VAL A 16 -2.67 -11.47 10.47
CA VAL A 16 -2.03 -11.05 9.23
C VAL A 16 -2.61 -9.73 8.73
N GLY A 17 -1.77 -8.73 8.50
CA GLY A 17 -2.17 -7.52 7.80
C GLY A 17 -2.34 -7.80 6.30
N VAL A 18 -3.45 -7.34 5.73
CA VAL A 18 -3.78 -7.60 4.32
C VAL A 18 -4.09 -6.31 3.59
N GLY A 19 -3.39 -6.12 2.48
CA GLY A 19 -3.49 -4.96 1.61
C GLY A 19 -4.73 -4.92 0.72
N THR A 20 -4.71 -4.00 -0.23
CA THR A 20 -5.84 -3.71 -1.11
C THR A 20 -5.43 -3.82 -2.58
N GLY A 21 -6.33 -4.34 -3.41
CA GLY A 21 -6.15 -4.43 -4.86
C GLY A 21 -6.10 -5.86 -5.39
N SER A 22 -5.94 -5.99 -6.71
CA SER A 22 -6.01 -7.29 -7.39
C SER A 22 -4.96 -8.29 -6.88
N THR A 23 -3.74 -7.83 -6.64
CA THR A 23 -2.64 -8.68 -6.14
C THR A 23 -2.93 -9.16 -4.71
N ALA A 24 -3.44 -8.26 -3.84
CA ALA A 24 -3.86 -8.61 -2.50
C ALA A 24 -5.03 -9.62 -2.49
N ASN A 25 -5.94 -9.54 -3.46
CA ASN A 25 -7.02 -10.52 -3.59
C ASN A 25 -6.51 -11.94 -3.84
N TYR A 26 -5.46 -12.12 -4.65
CA TYR A 26 -4.81 -13.43 -4.80
C TYR A 26 -4.18 -13.92 -3.49
N PHE A 27 -3.62 -13.00 -2.72
CA PHE A 27 -3.08 -13.37 -1.40
C PHE A 27 -4.18 -13.80 -0.43
N ILE A 28 -5.34 -13.15 -0.40
CA ILE A 28 -6.49 -13.55 0.42
C ILE A 28 -6.95 -14.97 0.07
N GLU A 29 -6.97 -15.32 -1.22
CA GLU A 29 -7.33 -16.68 -1.66
C GLU A 29 -6.32 -17.73 -1.16
N GLU A 30 -5.03 -17.44 -1.25
CA GLU A 30 -3.99 -18.36 -0.76
C GLU A 30 -3.98 -18.43 0.78
N LEU A 31 -4.23 -17.31 1.48
CA LEU A 31 -4.37 -17.24 2.93
C LEU A 31 -5.56 -18.10 3.42
N SER A 32 -6.69 -18.02 2.73
CA SER A 32 -7.87 -18.83 3.02
C SER A 32 -7.59 -20.33 2.82
N LYS A 33 -6.93 -20.72 1.73
CA LYS A 33 -6.55 -22.11 1.47
C LYS A 33 -5.57 -22.65 2.53
N TRP A 34 -4.64 -21.81 2.97
CA TRP A 34 -3.67 -22.16 4.00
C TRP A 34 -4.34 -22.38 5.37
N GLY A 35 -5.34 -21.57 5.74
CA GLY A 35 -6.20 -21.75 6.90
C GLY A 35 -5.51 -21.68 8.27
N GLY A 36 -4.31 -21.11 8.34
CA GLY A 36 -3.52 -21.04 9.56
C GLY A 36 -3.65 -19.72 10.34
N ALA A 37 -4.19 -18.67 9.73
CA ALA A 37 -4.38 -17.37 10.37
C ALA A 37 -5.57 -17.42 11.36
N VAL A 38 -5.44 -16.77 12.52
CA VAL A 38 -6.53 -16.60 13.48
C VAL A 38 -7.43 -15.43 13.11
N GLY A 39 -6.91 -14.48 12.33
CA GLY A 39 -7.65 -13.34 11.80
C GLY A 39 -6.76 -12.46 10.94
N ALA A 40 -7.35 -11.43 10.35
CA ALA A 40 -6.63 -10.48 9.50
C ALA A 40 -7.05 -9.03 9.80
N ILE A 41 -6.09 -8.11 9.63
CA ILE A 41 -6.30 -6.66 9.67
C ILE A 41 -6.40 -6.18 8.23
N ALA A 42 -7.52 -5.57 7.86
CA ALA A 42 -7.78 -5.10 6.51
C ALA A 42 -7.37 -3.64 6.32
N SER A 43 -6.71 -3.34 5.21
CA SER A 43 -6.34 -1.97 4.83
C SER A 43 -7.44 -1.20 4.09
N SER A 44 -8.62 -1.78 3.89
CA SER A 44 -9.79 -1.12 3.29
C SER A 44 -11.08 -1.88 3.59
N GLU A 45 -12.22 -1.22 3.40
CA GLU A 45 -13.54 -1.87 3.49
C GLU A 45 -13.71 -2.96 2.41
N ALA A 46 -13.15 -2.75 1.22
CA ALA A 46 -13.16 -3.76 0.15
C ALA A 46 -12.37 -5.01 0.56
N THR A 47 -11.20 -4.84 1.16
CA THR A 47 -10.38 -5.95 1.70
C THR A 47 -11.09 -6.65 2.86
N ALA A 48 -11.70 -5.90 3.78
CA ALA A 48 -12.48 -6.47 4.88
C ALA A 48 -13.64 -7.35 4.37
N SER A 49 -14.37 -6.85 3.38
CA SER A 49 -15.47 -7.60 2.74
C SER A 49 -14.96 -8.88 2.06
N ARG A 50 -13.82 -8.81 1.36
CA ARG A 50 -13.22 -9.97 0.70
C ARG A 50 -12.74 -11.02 1.69
N LEU A 51 -12.07 -10.61 2.78
CA LEU A 51 -11.63 -11.52 3.86
C LEU A 51 -12.83 -12.26 4.47
N LYS A 52 -13.89 -11.54 4.82
CA LYS A 52 -15.14 -12.13 5.35
C LYS A 52 -15.74 -13.14 4.37
N SER A 53 -15.79 -12.83 3.08
CA SER A 53 -16.30 -13.74 2.04
C SER A 53 -15.48 -15.02 1.89
N CYS A 54 -14.20 -14.97 2.26
CA CYS A 54 -13.27 -16.12 2.27
C CYS A 54 -13.21 -16.83 3.63
N GLY A 55 -14.08 -16.47 4.58
CA GLY A 55 -14.17 -17.10 5.90
C GLY A 55 -13.04 -16.71 6.87
N ILE A 56 -12.31 -15.61 6.59
CA ILE A 56 -11.23 -15.13 7.46
C ILE A 56 -11.81 -14.05 8.39
N PRO A 57 -11.68 -14.18 9.72
CA PRO A 57 -12.11 -13.15 10.67
C PRO A 57 -11.35 -11.84 10.44
N VAL A 58 -12.07 -10.72 10.41
CA VAL A 58 -11.48 -9.37 10.32
C VAL A 58 -11.42 -8.79 11.73
N LEU A 59 -10.21 -8.40 12.14
CA LEU A 59 -9.91 -7.84 13.45
C LEU A 59 -9.72 -6.33 13.35
N ASP A 60 -10.07 -5.62 14.41
CA ASP A 60 -9.75 -4.20 14.55
C ASP A 60 -8.29 -4.04 14.98
N LEU A 61 -7.55 -3.16 14.28
CA LEU A 61 -6.15 -2.89 14.60
C LEU A 61 -5.97 -2.37 16.05
N ASN A 62 -6.97 -1.66 16.59
CA ASN A 62 -6.94 -1.15 17.96
C ASN A 62 -7.09 -2.24 19.03
N GLU A 63 -7.52 -3.45 18.66
CA GLU A 63 -7.69 -4.61 19.55
C GLU A 63 -6.51 -5.59 19.44
N VAL A 64 -5.52 -5.29 18.61
CA VAL A 64 -4.34 -6.14 18.38
C VAL A 64 -3.09 -5.37 18.84
N ASP A 65 -2.42 -5.90 19.87
CA ASP A 65 -1.22 -5.25 20.42
C ASP A 65 -0.07 -5.22 19.41
N GLU A 66 0.26 -6.37 18.81
CA GLU A 66 1.31 -6.53 17.81
C GLU A 66 0.93 -7.61 16.80
N PHE A 67 1.36 -7.46 15.56
CA PHE A 67 1.27 -8.52 14.54
C PHE A 67 2.51 -8.56 13.63
N GLY A 68 2.84 -9.78 13.17
CA GLY A 68 4.12 -10.03 12.52
C GLY A 68 4.17 -9.51 11.08
N VAL A 69 3.20 -9.88 10.25
CA VAL A 69 3.33 -9.74 8.80
C VAL A 69 2.18 -8.96 8.19
N TYR A 70 2.53 -7.97 7.37
CA TYR A 70 1.62 -7.29 6.44
C TYR A 70 2.00 -7.66 5.01
N VAL A 71 1.04 -8.07 4.19
CA VAL A 71 1.22 -8.41 2.78
C VAL A 71 0.37 -7.52 1.90
N ASP A 72 0.98 -6.83 0.95
CA ASP A 72 0.28 -5.94 0.02
C ASP A 72 0.99 -5.87 -1.34
N GLY A 73 0.30 -5.30 -2.34
CA GLY A 73 0.88 -4.96 -3.62
C GLY A 73 1.46 -3.54 -3.66
N ALA A 74 1.99 -3.16 -4.82
CA ALA A 74 2.41 -1.80 -5.12
C ALA A 74 2.05 -1.42 -6.56
N ASP A 75 1.88 -0.12 -6.81
CA ASP A 75 1.72 0.42 -8.17
C ASP A 75 3.10 0.54 -8.85
N GLU A 76 4.13 0.90 -8.08
CA GLU A 76 5.55 0.86 -8.42
C GLU A 76 6.38 0.47 -7.20
N ILE A 77 7.50 -0.22 -7.42
CA ILE A 77 8.50 -0.52 -6.40
C ILE A 77 9.90 -0.45 -7.02
N ASN A 78 10.86 0.16 -6.33
CA ASN A 78 12.24 0.25 -6.79
C ASN A 78 13.17 -0.77 -6.09
N HIS A 79 14.45 -0.78 -6.47
CA HIS A 79 15.45 -1.71 -5.91
C HIS A 79 15.82 -1.43 -4.45
N LYS A 80 15.42 -0.27 -3.89
CA LYS A 80 15.51 0.03 -2.46
C LYS A 80 14.28 -0.40 -1.68
N LEU A 81 13.33 -1.08 -2.33
CA LEU A 81 12.04 -1.50 -1.81
C LEU A 81 11.12 -0.31 -1.41
N GLU A 82 11.43 0.89 -1.90
CA GLU A 82 10.57 2.07 -1.80
C GLU A 82 9.45 1.95 -2.84
N MET A 83 8.23 2.40 -2.51
CA MET A 83 7.05 2.14 -3.32
C MET A 83 6.21 3.39 -3.57
N ILE A 84 5.45 3.36 -4.67
CA ILE A 84 4.22 4.12 -4.84
C ILE A 84 3.06 3.15 -4.69
N LYS A 85 2.08 3.52 -3.84
CA LYS A 85 0.84 2.80 -3.59
C LYS A 85 -0.36 3.76 -3.61
N GLY A 86 -1.55 3.22 -3.62
CA GLY A 86 -2.77 4.00 -3.54
C GLY A 86 -3.52 4.17 -4.87
N GLY A 87 -3.14 3.44 -5.92
CA GLY A 87 -3.94 3.35 -7.14
C GLY A 87 -5.39 2.93 -6.87
N GLY A 88 -5.61 2.05 -5.91
CA GLY A 88 -6.92 1.66 -5.40
C GLY A 88 -7.56 2.63 -4.40
N GLY A 89 -6.86 3.67 -3.97
CA GLY A 89 -7.37 4.71 -3.06
C GLY A 89 -7.32 4.38 -1.57
N ALA A 90 -6.68 3.29 -1.18
CA ALA A 90 -6.59 2.84 0.22
C ALA A 90 -5.29 3.25 0.93
N LEU A 91 -4.47 4.11 0.32
CA LEU A 91 -3.09 4.42 0.73
C LEU A 91 -2.94 4.75 2.22
N THR A 92 -3.88 5.47 2.81
CA THR A 92 -3.79 5.90 4.21
C THR A 92 -3.90 4.71 5.16
N ARG A 93 -4.92 3.87 4.99
CA ARG A 93 -5.09 2.66 5.81
C ARG A 93 -4.00 1.63 5.52
N GLU A 94 -3.55 1.50 4.25
CA GLU A 94 -2.39 0.68 3.89
C GLU A 94 -1.14 1.13 4.65
N LYS A 95 -0.88 2.44 4.71
CA LYS A 95 0.26 3.01 5.44
C LYS A 95 0.18 2.78 6.95
N ILE A 96 -1.02 2.89 7.54
CA ILE A 96 -1.25 2.60 8.95
C ILE A 96 -0.94 1.13 9.25
N VAL A 97 -1.48 0.20 8.47
CA VAL A 97 -1.25 -1.24 8.67
C VAL A 97 0.22 -1.61 8.45
N ALA A 98 0.88 -1.03 7.43
CA ALA A 98 2.31 -1.22 7.18
C ALA A 98 3.17 -0.72 8.34
N ALA A 99 2.82 0.44 8.93
CA ALA A 99 3.56 1.01 10.06
C ALA A 99 3.44 0.17 11.34
N ALA A 100 2.27 -0.45 11.55
CA ALA A 100 2.00 -1.30 12.72
C ALA A 100 2.61 -2.72 12.59
N ALA A 101 2.88 -3.18 11.38
CA ALA A 101 3.44 -4.51 11.13
C ALA A 101 4.96 -4.57 11.38
N GLN A 102 5.44 -5.68 11.95
CA GLN A 102 6.88 -5.92 12.10
C GLN A 102 7.57 -6.12 10.73
N THR A 103 6.94 -6.89 9.84
CA THR A 103 7.46 -7.21 8.50
C THR A 103 6.44 -6.83 7.44
N PHE A 104 6.85 -6.00 6.50
CA PHE A 104 6.05 -5.69 5.31
C PHE A 104 6.59 -6.47 4.10
N ILE A 105 5.77 -7.34 3.53
CA ILE A 105 6.05 -8.10 2.32
C ILE A 105 5.27 -7.47 1.16
N CYS A 106 6.00 -6.93 0.19
CA CYS A 106 5.40 -6.42 -1.04
C CYS A 106 5.38 -7.53 -2.09
N ILE A 107 4.19 -7.84 -2.61
CA ILE A 107 3.99 -8.83 -3.67
C ILE A 107 3.58 -8.13 -4.96
N VAL A 108 4.34 -8.32 -6.03
CA VAL A 108 4.11 -7.65 -7.32
C VAL A 108 4.39 -8.58 -8.50
N ASP A 109 3.98 -8.18 -9.68
CA ASP A 109 4.50 -8.71 -10.93
C ASP A 109 5.71 -7.86 -11.42
N GLU A 110 6.48 -8.42 -12.37
CA GLU A 110 7.68 -7.79 -12.90
C GLU A 110 7.47 -6.41 -13.53
N THR A 111 6.24 -6.08 -13.96
CA THR A 111 5.92 -4.77 -14.58
C THR A 111 5.87 -3.62 -13.58
N LYS A 112 5.79 -3.95 -12.28
CA LYS A 112 5.75 -2.97 -11.18
C LYS A 112 7.13 -2.56 -10.68
N VAL A 113 8.17 -3.29 -11.05
CA VAL A 113 9.56 -3.00 -10.66
C VAL A 113 10.12 -1.92 -11.57
N VAL A 114 10.59 -0.82 -10.97
CA VAL A 114 11.12 0.36 -11.68
C VAL A 114 12.45 0.80 -11.07
N ASP A 115 13.28 1.49 -11.85
CA ASP A 115 14.52 2.08 -11.35
C ASP A 115 14.25 3.38 -10.58
N VAL A 116 13.30 4.21 -11.09
CA VAL A 116 12.93 5.51 -10.50
C VAL A 116 11.41 5.56 -10.38
N LEU A 117 10.94 5.94 -9.19
CA LEU A 117 9.51 6.11 -8.91
C LEU A 117 8.94 7.38 -9.59
N GLY A 118 7.64 7.36 -9.91
CA GLY A 118 6.90 8.52 -10.41
C GLY A 118 6.37 8.39 -11.83
N ARG A 119 6.56 7.25 -12.50
CA ARG A 119 5.84 6.94 -13.74
C ARG A 119 4.35 6.75 -13.48
N PHE A 120 4.01 6.03 -12.40
CA PHE A 120 2.66 5.97 -11.89
C PHE A 120 2.34 7.28 -11.13
N PRO A 121 1.16 7.89 -11.34
CA PRO A 121 0.80 9.12 -10.63
C PRO A 121 0.79 8.87 -9.11
N LEU A 122 1.42 9.77 -8.36
CA LEU A 122 1.49 9.66 -6.90
C LEU A 122 0.16 10.09 -6.27
N PRO A 123 -0.58 9.19 -5.60
CA PRO A 123 -1.80 9.58 -4.90
C PRO A 123 -1.50 10.33 -3.59
N VAL A 124 -2.24 11.40 -3.35
CA VAL A 124 -2.23 12.14 -2.07
C VAL A 124 -3.65 12.21 -1.56
N GLU A 125 -3.91 11.69 -0.37
CA GLU A 125 -5.22 11.82 0.30
C GLU A 125 -5.31 13.18 0.96
N VAL A 126 -6.41 13.91 0.69
CA VAL A 126 -6.58 15.31 1.06
C VAL A 126 -7.95 15.52 1.68
N ILE A 127 -7.99 16.28 2.78
CA ILE A 127 -9.24 16.76 3.37
C ILE A 127 -9.98 17.64 2.35
N PRO A 128 -11.26 17.39 2.04
CA PRO A 128 -11.96 18.05 0.93
C PRO A 128 -11.88 19.57 0.94
N MET A 129 -11.97 20.23 2.10
CA MET A 129 -11.87 21.70 2.19
C MET A 129 -10.49 22.25 1.81
N ALA A 130 -9.44 21.44 1.87
CA ALA A 130 -8.08 21.83 1.55
C ALA A 130 -7.68 21.59 0.08
N ALA A 131 -8.58 21.01 -0.73
CA ALA A 131 -8.27 20.55 -2.09
C ALA A 131 -7.50 21.56 -2.94
N SER A 132 -8.05 22.79 -3.07
CA SER A 132 -7.43 23.83 -3.89
C SER A 132 -6.10 24.36 -3.33
N TYR A 133 -5.94 24.38 -2.01
CA TYR A 133 -4.71 24.78 -1.36
C TYR A 133 -3.61 23.74 -1.59
N VAL A 134 -3.89 22.48 -1.29
CA VAL A 134 -2.94 21.39 -1.48
C VAL A 134 -2.55 21.22 -2.94
N LEU A 135 -3.53 21.37 -3.87
CA LEU A 135 -3.28 21.33 -5.31
C LEU A 135 -2.24 22.37 -5.72
N ARG A 136 -2.40 23.65 -5.30
CA ARG A 136 -1.43 24.71 -5.61
C ARG A 136 -0.05 24.42 -5.01
N THR A 137 -0.01 24.01 -3.75
CA THR A 137 1.25 23.69 -3.05
C THR A 137 2.02 22.58 -3.76
N ILE A 138 1.32 21.50 -4.19
CA ILE A 138 1.97 20.40 -4.92
C ILE A 138 2.44 20.86 -6.32
N SER A 139 1.67 21.75 -6.99
CA SER A 139 2.10 22.31 -8.27
C SER A 139 3.37 23.15 -8.12
N GLU A 140 3.53 23.89 -7.03
CA GLU A 140 4.76 24.64 -6.71
C GLU A 140 5.96 23.73 -6.45
N LEU A 141 5.73 22.49 -6.00
CA LEU A 141 6.74 21.44 -5.85
C LEU A 141 7.10 20.76 -7.19
N GLY A 142 6.50 21.19 -8.30
CA GLY A 142 6.79 20.70 -9.66
C GLY A 142 5.94 19.53 -10.13
N GLY A 143 4.92 19.12 -9.37
CA GLY A 143 3.96 18.10 -9.78
C GLY A 143 2.77 18.68 -10.57
N ASP A 144 2.05 17.82 -11.29
CA ASP A 144 0.76 18.09 -11.94
C ASP A 144 -0.36 17.32 -11.20
N PRO A 145 -0.92 17.86 -10.09
CA PRO A 145 -1.94 17.21 -9.30
C PRO A 145 -3.31 17.34 -9.95
N GLN A 146 -4.04 16.23 -10.03
CA GLN A 146 -5.39 16.16 -10.57
C GLN A 146 -6.33 15.51 -9.56
N ILE A 147 -7.51 16.10 -9.33
CA ILE A 147 -8.52 15.49 -8.44
C ILE A 147 -9.02 14.19 -9.08
N ARG A 148 -8.95 13.07 -8.33
CA ARG A 148 -9.52 11.79 -8.75
C ARG A 148 -11.04 11.90 -8.80
N LYS A 149 -11.60 11.83 -10.00
CA LYS A 149 -13.04 12.00 -10.24
C LYS A 149 -13.85 10.83 -9.69
N ASN A 150 -15.04 11.15 -9.16
CA ASN A 150 -16.02 10.15 -8.69
C ASN A 150 -15.44 9.15 -7.68
N PHE A 151 -14.55 9.62 -6.82
CA PHE A 151 -13.90 8.81 -5.81
C PHE A 151 -13.89 9.51 -4.45
N VAL A 152 -14.23 8.75 -3.42
CA VAL A 152 -14.12 9.14 -2.01
C VAL A 152 -13.43 7.99 -1.29
N THR A 153 -12.43 8.30 -0.45
CA THR A 153 -11.72 7.29 0.33
C THR A 153 -12.61 6.69 1.42
N ASP A 154 -12.23 5.54 1.96
CA ASP A 154 -12.89 4.93 3.13
C ASP A 154 -12.87 5.85 4.38
N ASN A 155 -12.07 6.93 4.35
CA ASN A 155 -11.96 7.93 5.41
C ASN A 155 -12.79 9.18 5.12
N GLY A 156 -13.56 9.22 4.02
CA GLY A 156 -14.40 10.36 3.61
C GLY A 156 -13.63 11.49 2.93
N ASN A 157 -12.43 11.26 2.49
CA ASN A 157 -11.56 12.25 1.85
C ASN A 157 -11.50 12.10 0.33
N ILE A 158 -10.84 13.04 -0.34
CA ILE A 158 -10.55 13.00 -1.77
C ILE A 158 -9.09 12.57 -2.02
N ILE A 159 -8.77 12.23 -3.27
CA ILE A 159 -7.39 11.97 -3.71
C ILE A 159 -7.01 12.95 -4.81
N LEU A 160 -5.79 13.49 -4.70
CA LEU A 160 -5.07 14.11 -5.80
C LEU A 160 -4.10 13.09 -6.39
N ASP A 161 -4.23 12.79 -7.68
CA ASP A 161 -3.24 12.00 -8.43
C ASP A 161 -2.20 12.97 -9.02
N VAL A 162 -0.96 12.88 -8.55
CA VAL A 162 0.11 13.81 -8.94
C VAL A 162 0.93 13.20 -10.06
N HIS A 163 0.85 13.79 -11.24
CA HIS A 163 1.59 13.39 -12.42
C HIS A 163 2.90 14.15 -12.56
N GLY A 164 3.78 13.69 -13.44
CA GLY A 164 4.97 14.41 -13.87
C GLY A 164 6.12 14.44 -12.85
N LEU A 165 6.04 13.72 -11.76
CA LEU A 165 7.12 13.64 -10.78
C LEU A 165 8.19 12.64 -11.24
N SER A 166 9.47 12.99 -11.02
CA SER A 166 10.62 12.09 -11.07
C SER A 166 11.20 12.01 -9.66
N ILE A 167 10.89 10.94 -8.96
CA ILE A 167 11.11 10.84 -7.50
C ILE A 167 12.45 10.14 -7.24
N VAL A 168 13.52 10.94 -7.21
CA VAL A 168 14.90 10.45 -6.96
C VAL A 168 15.15 10.24 -5.48
N ASN A 169 14.63 11.12 -4.62
CA ASN A 169 14.70 10.99 -3.15
C ASN A 169 13.29 10.79 -2.58
N ALA A 170 12.84 9.54 -2.57
CA ALA A 170 11.48 9.21 -2.20
C ALA A 170 11.16 9.53 -0.73
N ALA A 171 12.11 9.30 0.18
CA ALA A 171 11.91 9.56 1.60
C ALA A 171 11.75 11.06 1.91
N GLU A 172 12.54 11.92 1.27
CA GLU A 172 12.43 13.38 1.41
C GLU A 172 11.11 13.90 0.82
N MET A 173 10.72 13.41 -0.36
CA MET A 173 9.46 13.78 -0.99
C MET A 173 8.27 13.34 -0.13
N GLU A 174 8.30 12.14 0.45
CA GLU A 174 7.26 11.64 1.36
C GLU A 174 7.10 12.57 2.57
N GLN A 175 8.21 12.98 3.20
CA GLN A 175 8.20 13.90 4.33
C GLN A 175 7.69 15.29 3.94
N THR A 176 8.12 15.81 2.80
CA THR A 176 7.68 17.11 2.29
C THR A 176 6.16 17.13 2.09
N LEU A 177 5.60 16.11 1.45
CA LEU A 177 4.17 16.01 1.20
C LEU A 177 3.36 15.78 2.49
N ASN A 178 3.90 15.02 3.45
CA ASN A 178 3.25 14.82 4.76
C ASN A 178 3.17 16.10 5.60
N ASN A 179 4.03 17.09 5.33
CA ASN A 179 4.01 18.39 6.02
C ASN A 179 3.08 19.42 5.37
N VAL A 180 2.44 19.10 4.25
CA VAL A 180 1.47 19.99 3.61
C VAL A 180 0.16 19.99 4.41
N VAL A 181 -0.23 21.15 4.94
CA VAL A 181 -1.46 21.28 5.72
C VAL A 181 -2.66 20.90 4.85
N GLY A 182 -3.49 19.99 5.35
CA GLY A 182 -4.65 19.45 4.63
C GLY A 182 -4.37 18.17 3.84
N ALA A 183 -3.12 17.79 3.61
CA ALA A 183 -2.78 16.44 3.20
C ALA A 183 -2.92 15.50 4.41
N VAL A 184 -3.62 14.37 4.21
CA VAL A 184 -3.72 13.32 5.23
C VAL A 184 -2.44 12.48 5.19
N THR A 185 -2.10 11.97 4.03
CA THR A 185 -0.82 11.33 3.70
C THR A 185 -0.70 11.15 2.19
N ASN A 186 0.40 10.60 1.73
CA ASN A 186 0.68 10.37 0.32
C ASN A 186 1.06 8.90 0.05
N GLY A 187 1.04 8.50 -1.21
CA GLY A 187 1.29 7.14 -1.66
C GLY A 187 2.75 6.70 -1.69
N LEU A 188 3.70 7.53 -1.27
CA LEU A 188 5.09 7.11 -1.10
C LEU A 188 5.25 6.29 0.18
N PHE A 189 5.87 5.14 0.06
CA PHE A 189 6.26 4.25 1.14
C PHE A 189 7.77 4.09 1.09
N ALA A 190 8.49 5.12 1.55
CA ALA A 190 9.94 5.21 1.51
C ALA A 190 10.53 5.38 2.93
N ASN A 191 9.87 6.11 3.82
CA ASN A 191 10.24 6.15 5.25
C ASN A 191 9.98 4.79 5.94
N ARG A 192 8.98 4.06 5.47
CA ARG A 192 8.69 2.68 5.83
C ARG A 192 8.56 1.86 4.53
N PRO A 193 9.69 1.47 3.89
CA PRO A 193 9.68 0.63 2.70
C PRO A 193 9.27 -0.82 3.05
N ALA A 194 9.13 -1.68 2.05
CA ALA A 194 8.97 -3.10 2.29
C ALA A 194 10.26 -3.69 2.89
N ASN A 195 10.12 -4.73 3.71
CA ASN A 195 11.25 -5.55 4.17
C ASN A 195 11.61 -6.62 3.15
N ILE A 196 10.59 -7.10 2.43
CA ILE A 196 10.73 -8.17 1.44
C ILE A 196 9.89 -7.79 0.22
N MET A 197 10.50 -7.89 -0.95
CA MET A 197 9.81 -7.82 -2.23
C MET A 197 9.76 -9.21 -2.85
N VAL A 198 8.58 -9.65 -3.22
CA VAL A 198 8.34 -10.94 -3.92
C VAL A 198 7.77 -10.63 -5.30
N VAL A 199 8.57 -10.84 -6.32
CA VAL A 199 8.21 -10.57 -7.71
C VAL A 199 7.79 -11.86 -8.39
N GLY A 200 6.56 -11.91 -8.88
CA GLY A 200 6.07 -13.00 -9.73
C GLY A 200 6.31 -12.69 -11.19
N GLY A 201 7.05 -13.54 -11.88
CA GLY A 201 7.34 -13.40 -13.31
C GLY A 201 7.16 -14.71 -14.07
N LYS A 202 7.37 -14.65 -15.39
CA LYS A 202 7.27 -15.84 -16.27
C LYS A 202 8.32 -16.90 -15.95
N SER A 203 9.47 -16.50 -15.44
CA SER A 203 10.58 -17.37 -15.05
C SER A 203 10.49 -17.90 -13.61
N GLY A 204 9.40 -17.57 -12.90
CA GLY A 204 9.20 -17.98 -11.51
C GLY A 204 9.10 -16.80 -10.55
N VAL A 205 9.46 -17.03 -9.29
CA VAL A 205 9.43 -16.03 -8.22
C VAL A 205 10.85 -15.56 -7.92
N GLN A 206 11.02 -14.24 -7.86
CA GLN A 206 12.24 -13.59 -7.39
C GLN A 206 11.98 -12.89 -6.05
N ILE A 207 12.96 -12.93 -5.14
CA ILE A 207 12.84 -12.35 -3.81
C ILE A 207 14.02 -11.39 -3.60
N ALA A 208 13.71 -10.16 -3.17
CA ALA A 208 14.68 -9.20 -2.67
C ALA A 208 14.36 -8.83 -1.22
N ARG A 209 15.38 -8.48 -0.44
CA ARG A 209 15.27 -8.10 0.97
C ARG A 209 16.02 -6.78 1.22
N ALA A 210 15.50 -5.96 2.14
CA ALA A 210 16.15 -4.75 2.62
C ALA A 210 17.45 -5.07 3.37
#